data_5b55bbf24eaa54862003b7101ff6ff13
#
_entry.id   5b55bbf24eaa54862003b7101ff6ff13
#
_cell.length_a   1.000
_cell.length_b   1.000
_cell.length_c   1.000
_cell.angle_alpha   90.00
_cell.angle_beta   90.00
_cell.angle_gamma   90.00
#
_symmetry.space_group_name_H-M   'P 1'
#
loop_
_entity.id
_entity.type
_entity.pdbx_description
1 polymer ?
#
loop_
_entity_poly.entity_id
_entity_poly.type
_entity_poly.pdbx_seq_one_letter_code
_entity_poly.pdbx_strand_id
1 'polypeptide(L)'
;MTRRRWLEQAGRALRGTEASRRTAELLLCAVLDTTRVALIAHPDREVPPEAEERLAELLARRLAGEPLAYLLGWREFYGRSFEVDAATLIPRPETEHLVDEALARLPERTVHFADLGTGSGCLAVTLAAERPFWKGVAVDISEHALET
;
A
#
# COMPACT_ATOMS: atom_id res chain seq x y z
N MET A 1 -11.80 24.28 -1.28
CA MET A 1 -12.89 23.34 -1.69
C MET A 1 -13.20 22.40 -0.54
N THR A 2 -14.48 21.95 -0.34
CA THR A 2 -14.79 20.99 0.75
C THR A 2 -14.36 19.56 0.39
N ARG A 3 -14.11 18.73 1.43
CA ARG A 3 -13.75 17.31 1.28
C ARG A 3 -14.80 16.54 0.47
N ARG A 4 -16.08 16.76 0.74
CA ARG A 4 -17.22 16.18 -0.01
C ARG A 4 -17.11 16.50 -1.49
N ARG A 5 -16.97 17.78 -1.83
CA ARG A 5 -16.91 18.25 -3.21
C ARG A 5 -15.70 17.67 -3.95
N TRP A 6 -14.55 17.60 -3.28
CA TRP A 6 -13.37 16.96 -3.87
C TRP A 6 -13.59 15.48 -4.15
N LEU A 7 -14.14 14.73 -3.18
CA LEU A 7 -14.45 13.30 -3.36
C LEU A 7 -15.42 13.03 -4.51
N GLU A 8 -16.42 13.88 -4.68
CA GLU A 8 -17.37 13.78 -5.79
C GLU A 8 -16.68 14.02 -7.14
N GLN A 9 -15.83 15.04 -7.24
CA GLN A 9 -15.09 15.36 -8.47
C GLN A 9 -14.09 14.25 -8.81
N ALA A 10 -13.27 13.84 -7.86
CA ALA A 10 -12.29 12.77 -8.06
C ALA A 10 -12.97 11.43 -8.40
N GLY A 11 -14.05 11.08 -7.69
CA GLY A 11 -14.82 9.87 -7.98
C GLY A 11 -15.46 9.89 -9.38
N ARG A 12 -15.86 11.06 -9.91
CA ARG A 12 -16.33 11.21 -11.29
C ARG A 12 -15.20 11.06 -12.30
N ALA A 13 -14.04 11.67 -12.03
CA ALA A 13 -12.88 11.59 -12.90
C ALA A 13 -12.36 10.14 -13.02
N LEU A 14 -12.39 9.40 -11.92
CA LEU A 14 -11.94 8.00 -11.85
C LEU A 14 -13.01 6.97 -12.32
N ARG A 15 -14.16 7.40 -12.85
CA ARG A 15 -15.18 6.46 -13.36
C ARG A 15 -14.60 5.54 -14.43
N GLY A 16 -14.89 4.24 -14.28
CA GLY A 16 -14.35 3.21 -15.17
C GLY A 16 -13.02 2.61 -14.69
N THR A 17 -12.40 3.17 -13.66
CA THR A 17 -11.30 2.51 -12.95
C THR A 17 -11.84 1.66 -11.78
N GLU A 18 -11.09 0.61 -11.43
CA GLU A 18 -11.44 -0.23 -10.29
C GLU A 18 -11.47 0.61 -9.00
N ALA A 19 -12.54 0.42 -8.20
CA ALA A 19 -12.72 1.04 -6.88
C ALA A 19 -12.56 2.59 -6.86
N SER A 20 -13.09 3.30 -7.86
CA SER A 20 -12.93 4.75 -8.06
C SER A 20 -13.17 5.60 -6.80
N ARG A 21 -14.26 5.33 -6.04
CA ARG A 21 -14.56 6.03 -4.79
C ARG A 21 -13.54 5.72 -3.70
N ARG A 22 -13.16 4.46 -3.54
CA ARG A 22 -12.18 4.03 -2.54
C ARG A 22 -10.81 4.65 -2.82
N THR A 23 -10.41 4.70 -4.09
CA THR A 23 -9.18 5.38 -4.53
C THR A 23 -9.17 6.86 -4.14
N ALA A 24 -10.26 7.59 -4.42
CA ALA A 24 -10.38 9.00 -4.04
C ALA A 24 -10.30 9.18 -2.51
N GLU A 25 -10.99 8.35 -1.73
CA GLU A 25 -10.94 8.39 -0.26
C GLU A 25 -9.50 8.17 0.26
N LEU A 26 -8.78 7.20 -0.29
CA LEU A 26 -7.41 6.89 0.14
C LEU A 26 -6.42 8.01 -0.20
N LEU A 27 -6.50 8.59 -1.40
CA LEU A 27 -5.69 9.75 -1.77
C LEU A 27 -5.95 10.94 -0.84
N LEU A 28 -7.21 11.23 -0.55
CA LEU A 28 -7.57 12.33 0.34
C LEU A 28 -7.11 12.07 1.78
N CYS A 29 -7.23 10.83 2.26
CA CYS A 29 -6.71 10.45 3.58
C CYS A 29 -5.19 10.64 3.67
N ALA A 30 -4.45 10.18 2.67
CA ALA A 30 -3.00 10.26 2.66
C ALA A 30 -2.49 11.71 2.65
N VAL A 31 -3.08 12.56 1.79
CA VAL A 31 -2.63 13.96 1.68
C VAL A 31 -3.01 14.80 2.89
N LEU A 32 -4.16 14.51 3.53
CA LEU A 32 -4.62 15.25 4.72
C LEU A 32 -4.15 14.63 6.04
N ASP A 33 -3.37 13.56 6.00
CA ASP A 33 -2.97 12.77 7.17
C ASP A 33 -4.18 12.50 8.10
N THR A 34 -5.24 11.90 7.53
CA THR A 34 -6.50 11.71 8.23
C THR A 34 -7.09 10.32 7.96
N THR A 35 -8.06 9.94 8.76
CA THR A 35 -8.73 8.65 8.62
C THR A 35 -10.01 8.76 7.77
N ARG A 36 -10.44 7.65 7.19
CA ARG A 36 -11.72 7.56 6.48
C ARG A 36 -12.91 7.93 7.39
N VAL A 37 -12.84 7.56 8.66
CA VAL A 37 -13.88 7.91 9.64
C VAL A 37 -13.97 9.42 9.80
N ALA A 38 -12.84 10.11 9.90
CA ALA A 38 -12.81 11.57 9.99
C ALA A 38 -13.29 12.27 8.71
N LEU A 39 -13.07 11.67 7.52
CA LEU A 39 -13.64 12.19 6.27
C LEU A 39 -15.18 12.11 6.27
N ILE A 40 -15.74 11.00 6.76
CA ILE A 40 -17.18 10.78 6.84
C ILE A 40 -17.82 11.68 7.90
N ALA A 41 -17.16 11.84 9.05
CA ALA A 41 -17.66 12.67 10.15
C ALA A 41 -17.63 14.18 9.83
N HIS A 42 -16.66 14.62 9.02
CA HIS A 42 -16.43 16.04 8.71
C HIS A 42 -16.34 16.30 7.19
N PRO A 43 -17.40 16.00 6.41
CA PRO A 43 -17.35 16.07 4.95
C PRO A 43 -17.30 17.52 4.43
N ASP A 44 -17.79 18.48 5.19
CA ASP A 44 -17.86 19.88 4.80
C ASP A 44 -16.62 20.70 5.21
N ARG A 45 -15.64 20.05 5.89
CA ARG A 45 -14.36 20.68 6.21
C ARG A 45 -13.60 20.98 4.92
N GLU A 46 -12.97 22.16 4.88
CA GLU A 46 -12.19 22.57 3.71
C GLU A 46 -10.90 21.77 3.56
N VAL A 47 -10.49 21.57 2.32
CA VAL A 47 -9.19 21.07 1.91
C VAL A 47 -8.26 22.27 1.80
N PRO A 48 -7.10 22.28 2.47
CA PRO A 48 -6.13 23.37 2.35
C PRO A 48 -5.62 23.54 0.91
N PRO A 49 -5.31 24.76 0.45
CA PRO A 49 -4.87 24.99 -0.94
C PRO A 49 -3.64 24.15 -1.35
N GLU A 50 -2.65 24.03 -0.47
CA GLU A 50 -1.45 23.19 -0.70
C GLU A 50 -1.80 21.70 -0.85
N ALA A 51 -2.82 21.22 -0.13
CA ALA A 51 -3.33 19.86 -0.28
C ALA A 51 -4.11 19.69 -1.58
N GLU A 52 -4.84 20.72 -2.05
CA GLU A 52 -5.54 20.68 -3.34
C GLU A 52 -4.56 20.50 -4.51
N GLU A 53 -3.43 21.20 -4.51
CA GLU A 53 -2.39 21.04 -5.54
C GLU A 53 -1.82 19.63 -5.54
N ARG A 54 -1.45 19.10 -4.38
CA ARG A 54 -0.93 17.73 -4.25
C ARG A 54 -1.95 16.69 -4.68
N LEU A 55 -3.20 16.85 -4.32
CA LEU A 55 -4.29 15.96 -4.73
C LEU A 55 -4.53 16.00 -6.24
N ALA A 56 -4.42 17.16 -6.88
CA ALA A 56 -4.55 17.28 -8.33
C ALA A 56 -3.42 16.54 -9.05
N GLU A 57 -2.18 16.64 -8.58
CA GLU A 57 -1.04 15.89 -9.10
C GLU A 57 -1.27 14.38 -9.00
N LEU A 58 -1.59 13.88 -7.79
CA LEU A 58 -1.81 12.46 -7.56
C LEU A 58 -2.98 11.91 -8.38
N LEU A 59 -4.05 12.69 -8.52
CA LEU A 59 -5.19 12.30 -9.35
C LEU A 59 -4.81 12.21 -10.83
N ALA A 60 -4.01 13.15 -11.35
CA ALA A 60 -3.51 13.12 -12.72
C ALA A 60 -2.62 11.88 -12.98
N ARG A 61 -1.70 11.56 -12.07
CA ARG A 61 -0.85 10.35 -12.14
C ARG A 61 -1.71 9.08 -12.10
N ARG A 62 -2.74 9.04 -11.24
CA ARG A 62 -3.67 7.90 -11.18
C ARG A 62 -4.45 7.73 -12.48
N LEU A 63 -4.91 8.82 -13.09
CA LEU A 63 -5.61 8.81 -14.38
C LEU A 63 -4.70 8.38 -15.54
N ALA A 64 -3.39 8.65 -15.42
CA ALA A 64 -2.37 8.15 -16.35
C ALA A 64 -2.07 6.65 -16.17
N GLY A 65 -2.71 5.97 -15.19
CA GLY A 65 -2.57 4.53 -14.98
C GLY A 65 -1.61 4.13 -13.86
N GLU A 66 -1.00 5.08 -13.16
CA GLU A 66 -0.07 4.75 -12.08
C GLU A 66 -0.79 4.00 -10.94
N PRO A 67 -0.22 2.88 -10.43
CA PRO A 67 -0.80 2.11 -9.36
C PRO A 67 -1.00 2.92 -8.08
N LEU A 68 -2.16 2.76 -7.43
CA LEU A 68 -2.47 3.48 -6.20
C LEU A 68 -1.42 3.26 -5.09
N ALA A 69 -0.88 2.05 -4.98
CA ALA A 69 0.14 1.74 -3.97
C ALA A 69 1.40 2.59 -4.14
N TYR A 70 1.84 2.85 -5.38
CA TYR A 70 2.98 3.72 -5.64
C TYR A 70 2.68 5.20 -5.37
N LEU A 71 1.45 5.63 -5.60
CA LEU A 71 1.02 7.00 -5.25
C LEU A 71 0.98 7.23 -3.74
N LEU A 72 0.61 6.19 -2.99
CA LEU A 72 0.57 6.21 -1.52
C LEU A 72 1.94 5.95 -0.89
N GLY A 73 2.86 5.28 -1.61
CA GLY A 73 4.16 4.85 -1.12
C GLY A 73 4.13 3.62 -0.24
N TRP A 74 2.97 2.97 -0.10
CA TRP A 74 2.83 1.77 0.73
C TRP A 74 1.73 0.83 0.26
N ARG A 75 1.84 -0.43 0.71
CA ARG A 75 0.84 -1.49 0.53
C ARG A 75 0.70 -2.31 1.80
N GLU A 76 -0.53 -2.60 2.18
CA GLU A 76 -0.82 -3.57 3.25
C GLU A 76 -0.62 -5.00 2.72
N PHE A 77 0.04 -5.85 3.53
CA PHE A 77 0.22 -7.27 3.31
C PHE A 77 0.26 -7.99 4.66
N TYR A 78 -0.58 -8.97 4.84
CA TYR A 78 -0.70 -9.77 6.06
C TYR A 78 -0.85 -8.94 7.35
N GLY A 79 -1.66 -7.88 7.30
CA GLY A 79 -1.90 -6.96 8.41
C GLY A 79 -0.75 -6.00 8.72
N ARG A 80 0.30 -5.93 7.87
CA ARG A 80 1.45 -5.03 7.99
C ARG A 80 1.52 -4.06 6.82
N SER A 81 2.06 -2.88 7.07
CA SER A 81 2.31 -1.90 6.02
C SER A 81 3.75 -2.05 5.51
N PHE A 82 3.91 -2.17 4.20
CA PHE A 82 5.19 -2.24 3.52
C PHE A 82 5.35 -1.05 2.60
N GLU A 83 6.51 -0.43 2.61
CA GLU A 83 6.87 0.60 1.65
C GLU A 83 6.97 -0.02 0.25
N VAL A 84 6.51 0.71 -0.76
CA VAL A 84 6.57 0.27 -2.15
C VAL A 84 6.74 1.47 -3.07
N ASP A 85 7.51 1.26 -4.11
CA ASP A 85 7.71 2.22 -5.20
C ASP A 85 7.84 1.49 -6.55
N ALA A 86 8.25 2.21 -7.59
CA ALA A 86 8.38 1.64 -8.93
C ALA A 86 9.50 0.57 -9.04
N ALA A 87 10.40 0.46 -8.07
CA ALA A 87 11.45 -0.56 -8.04
C ALA A 87 10.99 -1.89 -7.45
N THR A 88 9.87 -1.88 -6.71
CA THR A 88 9.33 -3.06 -6.03
C THR A 88 8.05 -3.56 -6.68
N LEU A 89 7.85 -4.87 -6.72
CA LEU A 89 6.55 -5.43 -7.07
C LEU A 89 5.56 -5.17 -5.91
N ILE A 90 4.40 -4.59 -6.23
CA ILE A 90 3.32 -4.41 -5.25
C ILE A 90 2.89 -5.77 -4.69
N PRO A 91 2.96 -5.99 -3.37
CA PRO A 91 2.51 -7.22 -2.74
C PRO A 91 1.10 -7.62 -3.17
N ARG A 92 0.93 -8.90 -3.58
CA ARG A 92 -0.34 -9.42 -4.03
C ARG A 92 -1.05 -10.16 -2.89
N PRO A 93 -2.38 -10.01 -2.74
CA PRO A 93 -3.14 -10.73 -1.70
C PRO A 93 -2.98 -12.24 -1.78
N GLU A 94 -2.85 -12.81 -2.99
CA GLU A 94 -2.66 -14.24 -3.20
C GLU A 94 -1.36 -14.76 -2.59
N THR A 95 -0.36 -13.90 -2.43
CA THR A 95 0.92 -14.24 -1.80
C THR A 95 0.77 -14.48 -0.29
N GLU A 96 -0.28 -13.98 0.36
CA GLU A 96 -0.58 -14.26 1.76
C GLU A 96 -0.84 -15.75 2.01
N HIS A 97 -1.40 -16.47 1.03
CA HIS A 97 -1.56 -17.92 1.12
C HIS A 97 -0.23 -18.67 1.24
N LEU A 98 0.85 -18.12 0.68
CA LEU A 98 2.17 -18.71 0.83
C LEU A 98 2.66 -18.60 2.29
N VAL A 99 2.35 -17.49 2.95
CA VAL A 99 2.61 -17.33 4.39
C VAL A 99 1.82 -18.36 5.19
N ASP A 100 0.51 -18.47 4.94
CA ASP A 100 -0.37 -19.42 5.62
C ASP A 100 0.13 -20.87 5.46
N GLU A 101 0.50 -21.27 4.25
CA GLU A 101 1.02 -22.60 3.95
C GLU A 101 2.37 -22.85 4.64
N ALA A 102 3.27 -21.86 4.68
CA ALA A 102 4.53 -21.99 5.38
C ALA A 102 4.31 -22.17 6.88
N LEU A 103 3.44 -21.35 7.48
CA LEU A 103 3.11 -21.42 8.91
C LEU A 103 2.43 -22.74 9.29
N ALA A 104 1.60 -23.31 8.42
CA ALA A 104 0.90 -24.56 8.67
C ALA A 104 1.78 -25.80 8.52
N ARG A 105 2.75 -25.78 7.60
CA ARG A 105 3.53 -26.97 7.26
C ARG A 105 4.92 -27.05 7.89
N LEU A 106 5.50 -25.90 8.21
CA LEU A 106 6.83 -25.86 8.78
C LEU A 106 6.78 -25.82 10.32
N PRO A 107 7.77 -26.44 10.98
CA PRO A 107 7.76 -26.57 12.43
C PRO A 107 7.94 -25.22 13.14
N GLU A 108 7.42 -25.10 14.37
CA GLU A 108 7.59 -23.93 15.23
C GLU A 108 9.01 -23.75 15.80
N ARG A 109 9.90 -24.71 15.56
CA ARG A 109 11.33 -24.62 15.92
C ARG A 109 12.08 -23.72 14.93
N THR A 110 13.37 -23.52 15.17
CA THR A 110 14.24 -22.76 14.25
C THR A 110 14.21 -23.35 12.84
N VAL A 111 13.84 -22.53 11.87
CA VAL A 111 13.89 -22.80 10.43
C VAL A 111 14.79 -21.75 9.80
N HIS A 112 15.60 -22.16 8.81
CA HIS A 112 16.33 -21.24 7.97
C HIS A 112 15.65 -21.19 6.61
N PHE A 113 15.39 -19.97 6.10
CA PHE A 113 14.77 -19.78 4.78
C PHE A 113 15.50 -18.71 3.98
N ALA A 114 15.29 -18.70 2.67
CA ALA A 114 15.74 -17.66 1.78
C ALA A 114 14.54 -17.16 0.93
N ASP A 115 14.37 -15.85 0.88
CA ASP A 115 13.42 -15.17 0.01
C ASP A 115 14.18 -14.59 -1.19
N LEU A 116 13.97 -15.19 -2.36
CA LEU A 116 14.69 -14.86 -3.60
C LEU A 116 13.80 -13.97 -4.48
N GLY A 117 14.24 -12.75 -4.73
CA GLY A 117 13.43 -11.72 -5.35
C GLY A 117 12.46 -11.10 -4.36
N THR A 118 12.98 -10.68 -3.21
CA THR A 118 12.18 -10.28 -2.05
C THR A 118 11.34 -9.01 -2.29
N GLY A 119 11.72 -8.17 -3.25
CA GLY A 119 11.05 -6.91 -3.53
C GLY A 119 10.97 -6.03 -2.27
N SER A 120 9.77 -5.69 -1.83
CA SER A 120 9.49 -4.93 -0.60
C SER A 120 9.77 -5.70 0.70
N GLY A 121 10.30 -6.92 0.64
CA GLY A 121 10.53 -7.76 1.80
C GLY A 121 9.26 -8.35 2.46
N CYS A 122 8.09 -8.19 1.85
CA CYS A 122 6.82 -8.52 2.49
C CYS A 122 6.70 -9.97 2.96
N LEU A 123 7.26 -10.95 2.21
CA LEU A 123 7.30 -12.36 2.62
C LEU A 123 8.29 -12.58 3.77
N ALA A 124 9.55 -12.18 3.57
CA ALA A 124 10.62 -12.42 4.53
C ALA A 124 10.31 -11.79 5.90
N VAL A 125 9.90 -10.53 5.91
CA VAL A 125 9.54 -9.80 7.14
C VAL A 125 8.32 -10.43 7.82
N THR A 126 7.29 -10.79 7.05
CA THR A 126 6.09 -11.41 7.61
C THR A 126 6.41 -12.76 8.25
N LEU A 127 7.14 -13.65 7.56
CA LEU A 127 7.54 -14.95 8.12
C LEU A 127 8.38 -14.80 9.39
N ALA A 128 9.32 -13.87 9.41
CA ALA A 128 10.15 -13.61 10.60
C ALA A 128 9.33 -13.03 11.77
N ALA A 129 8.35 -12.20 11.48
CA ALA A 129 7.45 -11.63 12.50
C ALA A 129 6.48 -12.66 13.08
N GLU A 130 5.91 -13.56 12.24
CA GLU A 130 5.01 -14.63 12.69
C GLU A 130 5.75 -15.75 13.44
N ARG A 131 7.02 -15.96 13.14
CA ARG A 131 7.87 -17.01 13.76
C ARG A 131 9.22 -16.42 14.17
N PRO A 132 9.34 -15.82 15.36
CA PRO A 132 10.55 -15.12 15.80
C PRO A 132 11.81 -15.99 15.87
N PHE A 133 11.65 -17.32 15.88
CA PHE A 133 12.78 -18.27 15.86
C PHE A 133 13.25 -18.63 14.44
N TRP A 134 12.50 -18.24 13.42
CA TRP A 134 12.91 -18.45 12.03
C TRP A 134 13.95 -17.40 11.64
N LYS A 135 14.93 -17.83 10.87
CA LYS A 135 16.03 -16.99 10.39
C LYS A 135 15.99 -16.96 8.86
N GLY A 136 15.75 -15.80 8.32
CA GLY A 136 15.67 -15.58 6.87
C GLY A 136 16.82 -14.78 6.32
N VAL A 137 17.11 -15.01 5.05
CA VAL A 137 17.90 -14.13 4.18
C VAL A 137 17.00 -13.71 3.06
N ALA A 138 16.92 -12.40 2.82
CA ALA A 138 16.16 -11.80 1.71
C ALA A 138 17.16 -11.24 0.70
N VAL A 139 16.97 -11.56 -0.57
CA VAL A 139 17.84 -11.10 -1.66
C VAL A 139 17.01 -10.62 -2.84
N ASP A 140 17.50 -9.61 -3.53
CA ASP A 140 16.93 -9.12 -4.77
C ASP A 140 18.06 -8.76 -5.76
N ILE A 141 17.78 -8.80 -7.05
CA ILE A 141 18.70 -8.35 -8.10
C ILE A 141 18.72 -6.81 -8.18
N SER A 142 17.66 -6.16 -7.72
CA SER A 142 17.53 -4.71 -7.66
C SER A 142 18.04 -4.20 -6.32
N GLU A 143 19.18 -3.50 -6.34
CA GLU A 143 19.70 -2.82 -5.14
C GLU A 143 18.65 -1.83 -4.59
N HIS A 144 17.96 -1.12 -5.47
CA HIS A 144 16.92 -0.16 -5.06
C HIS A 144 15.74 -0.83 -4.34
N ALA A 145 15.35 -2.04 -4.73
CA ALA A 145 14.32 -2.80 -4.03
C ALA A 145 14.75 -3.19 -2.60
N LEU A 146 16.06 -3.34 -2.35
CA LEU A 146 16.59 -3.64 -1.02
C LEU A 146 16.73 -2.39 -0.13
N GLU A 147 16.62 -1.20 -0.71
CA GLU A 147 16.67 0.09 -0.01
C GLU A 147 15.26 0.60 0.36
N THR A 148 14.21 0.05 -0.29
CA THR A 148 12.80 0.36 0.00
C THR A 148 12.36 -0.31 1.29
#